data_bcf60b48be10522a04e79682b5650174
#
_entry.id   bcf60b48be10522a04e79682b5650174
#
_cell.length_a   1.000
_cell.length_b   1.000
_cell.length_c   1.000
_cell.angle_alpha   90.00
_cell.angle_beta   90.00
_cell.angle_gamma   90.00
#
_symmetry.space_group_name_H-M   'P 1'
#
loop_
_entity.id
_entity.type
_entity.pdbx_description
1 polymer ?
#
loop_
_entity_poly.entity_id
_entity_poly.type
_entity_poly.pdbx_seq_one_letter_code
_entity_poly.pdbx_strand_id
1 'polypeptide(L)'
;MKRFFITLGLACTAFSLKAQVNPKEKLWQTLKAIQDNYVDSLGDDALVDAAIAGMMNQLDPHSRYFSGQQASQMQQAMSGRYAGIGIEFIVEKDTVYVTQIINGGPADKAGLLSGDRILAIDQTPVTGFSNFEVMKKIRGDKGKPINLLVHRKGNNDDITKTITRDFIVDRSIRTAYMVNDSIGYIALRIFSETTRNEMDKALIDLKARGMKSLILDLQSNGGGYVQAAIGIADEFLPKDKLVFYSVGRDKGKDYYYTGGFGQFMNGNLIVLIDQYTASASEILTGALQDWDRAVIVGRRSFGKGLMQRPVPVFDGSVLELTGARYYTPSGRSIQKPYHGSTYDDNVYTRLASGELTDVSRVHFPDSLKSTTLVAKRTVYGGGGIMPDRFIPLDTVEYNGWLQHLSEHQISSKPAFDYLDSNRTSLLTTYHDFASFNKDYQVPGYLVQRVVSAADAAGFPLQEAGKDRMLSLLSLDLKGMLASQLFTGSDYYLQVLNTDNASFKAALQLLKQPDGVKGLLAPVKEQPPKTKVKGKKK
;
A
#
# COMPACT_ATOMS: atom_id res chain seq x y z
N MET A 1 7.48 -84.52 59.25
CA MET A 1 7.32 -83.09 59.53
C MET A 1 7.99 -82.33 58.42
N LYS A 2 7.20 -81.87 57.42
CA LYS A 2 7.70 -81.03 56.34
C LYS A 2 7.00 -79.65 56.48
N ARG A 3 7.78 -78.60 56.72
CA ARG A 3 7.35 -77.23 56.80
C ARG A 3 7.22 -76.62 55.38
N PHE A 4 6.07 -76.24 54.98
CA PHE A 4 5.79 -75.46 53.76
C PHE A 4 6.01 -74.00 54.08
N PHE A 5 6.92 -73.34 53.35
CA PHE A 5 7.05 -71.89 53.33
C PHE A 5 6.27 -71.36 52.15
N ILE A 6 5.23 -70.60 52.39
CA ILE A 6 4.51 -69.83 51.38
C ILE A 6 5.16 -68.46 51.30
N THR A 7 5.81 -68.14 50.19
CA THR A 7 6.39 -66.86 49.90
C THR A 7 5.32 -66.05 49.12
N LEU A 8 4.75 -65.03 49.80
CA LEU A 8 3.79 -64.10 49.21
C LEU A 8 4.57 -63.05 48.42
N GLY A 9 4.59 -63.16 47.08
CA GLY A 9 5.18 -62.15 46.18
C GLY A 9 4.24 -60.96 46.01
N LEU A 10 4.60 -59.83 46.61
CA LEU A 10 3.92 -58.50 46.35
C LEU A 10 4.41 -58.00 45.00
N ALA A 11 3.59 -58.10 43.98
CA ALA A 11 3.80 -57.42 42.69
C ALA A 11 3.40 -55.97 42.82
N CYS A 12 4.36 -55.07 43.07
CA CYS A 12 4.18 -53.63 42.91
C CYS A 12 4.09 -53.29 41.45
N THR A 13 2.89 -53.21 40.88
CA THR A 13 2.64 -52.56 39.60
C THR A 13 2.79 -51.06 39.79
N ALA A 14 3.95 -50.50 39.46
CA ALA A 14 4.16 -49.08 39.34
C ALA A 14 3.34 -48.54 38.14
N PHE A 15 2.13 -48.07 38.40
CA PHE A 15 1.41 -47.23 37.45
C PHE A 15 2.19 -45.93 37.31
N SER A 16 2.97 -45.82 36.24
CA SER A 16 3.53 -44.53 35.79
C SER A 16 2.35 -43.66 35.31
N LEU A 17 1.74 -42.93 36.20
CA LEU A 17 0.91 -41.81 35.86
C LEU A 17 1.83 -40.81 35.12
N LYS A 18 1.82 -40.83 33.79
CA LYS A 18 2.28 -39.69 33.01
C LYS A 18 1.35 -38.55 33.38
N ALA A 19 1.76 -37.70 34.30
CA ALA A 19 1.10 -36.43 34.56
C ALA A 19 1.00 -35.72 33.23
N GLN A 20 -0.21 -35.53 32.73
CA GLN A 20 -0.46 -34.81 31.51
C GLN A 20 -0.08 -33.36 31.81
N VAL A 21 1.13 -32.96 31.37
CA VAL A 21 1.66 -31.61 31.60
C VAL A 21 0.72 -30.64 30.91
N ASN A 22 0.06 -29.80 31.71
CA ASN A 22 -0.78 -28.75 31.18
C ASN A 22 0.11 -27.76 30.39
N PRO A 23 -0.08 -27.60 29.07
CA PRO A 23 0.76 -26.70 28.28
C PRO A 23 0.77 -25.25 28.79
N LYS A 24 -0.35 -24.79 29.38
CA LYS A 24 -0.45 -23.45 29.98
C LYS A 24 0.43 -23.30 31.21
N GLU A 25 0.49 -24.35 32.04
CA GLU A 25 1.35 -24.39 33.22
C GLU A 25 2.84 -24.41 32.82
N LYS A 26 3.19 -25.12 31.77
CA LYS A 26 4.56 -25.13 31.23
C LYS A 26 5.00 -23.73 30.81
N LEU A 27 4.12 -22.94 30.13
CA LEU A 27 4.43 -21.58 29.72
C LEU A 27 4.72 -20.69 30.93
N TRP A 28 3.86 -20.75 31.96
CA TRP A 28 4.04 -20.03 33.21
C TRP A 28 5.35 -20.40 33.95
N GLN A 29 5.63 -21.69 34.10
CA GLN A 29 6.87 -22.17 34.72
C GLN A 29 8.12 -21.74 33.94
N THR A 30 8.05 -21.69 32.60
CA THR A 30 9.15 -21.22 31.76
C THR A 30 9.42 -19.73 31.99
N LEU A 31 8.38 -18.88 32.01
CA LEU A 31 8.51 -17.47 32.30
C LEU A 31 9.20 -17.25 33.66
N LYS A 32 8.69 -17.91 34.69
CA LYS A 32 9.24 -17.82 36.05
C LYS A 32 10.71 -18.34 36.12
N ALA A 33 11.01 -19.42 35.44
CA ALA A 33 12.37 -19.95 35.42
C ALA A 33 13.39 -18.99 34.77
N ILE A 34 12.98 -18.25 33.72
CA ILE A 34 13.80 -17.21 33.10
C ILE A 34 14.03 -16.06 34.09
N GLN A 35 12.95 -15.56 34.72
CA GLN A 35 13.03 -14.49 35.71
C GLN A 35 13.93 -14.79 36.88
N ASP A 36 13.86 -16.05 37.40
CA ASP A 36 14.59 -16.47 38.60
C ASP A 36 16.04 -16.83 38.30
N ASN A 37 16.42 -17.21 37.07
CA ASN A 37 17.71 -17.82 36.78
C ASN A 37 18.53 -17.16 35.67
N TYR A 38 17.96 -16.25 34.88
CA TYR A 38 18.72 -15.60 33.82
C TYR A 38 19.67 -14.55 34.41
N VAL A 39 20.87 -14.46 33.83
CA VAL A 39 21.97 -13.63 34.38
C VAL A 39 21.65 -12.13 34.40
N ASP A 40 20.89 -11.65 33.40
CA ASP A 40 20.47 -10.25 33.30
C ASP A 40 19.01 -10.09 33.70
N SER A 41 18.66 -8.95 34.32
CA SER A 41 17.27 -8.63 34.63
C SER A 41 16.50 -8.25 33.37
N LEU A 42 15.47 -9.03 33.03
CA LEU A 42 14.54 -8.75 31.93
C LEU A 42 13.18 -8.34 32.49
N GLY A 43 12.57 -7.32 31.88
CA GLY A 43 11.22 -6.91 32.22
C GLY A 43 10.18 -7.95 31.80
N ASP A 44 9.16 -8.16 32.63
CA ASP A 44 8.06 -9.10 32.39
C ASP A 44 7.35 -8.82 31.06
N ASP A 45 7.07 -7.56 30.74
CA ASP A 45 6.39 -7.12 29.53
C ASP A 45 7.15 -7.59 28.26
N ALA A 46 8.48 -7.44 28.25
CA ALA A 46 9.30 -7.81 27.11
C ALA A 46 9.29 -9.35 26.85
N LEU A 47 9.31 -10.15 27.93
CA LEU A 47 9.24 -11.61 27.84
C LEU A 47 7.85 -12.09 27.40
N VAL A 48 6.80 -11.47 27.91
CA VAL A 48 5.41 -11.79 27.55
C VAL A 48 5.14 -11.41 26.10
N ASP A 49 5.54 -10.21 25.67
CA ASP A 49 5.41 -9.76 24.28
C ASP A 49 6.14 -10.68 23.31
N ALA A 50 7.37 -11.10 23.66
CA ALA A 50 8.14 -12.06 22.85
C ALA A 50 7.46 -13.44 22.76
N ALA A 51 6.87 -13.92 23.87
CA ALA A 51 6.13 -15.18 23.89
C ALA A 51 4.86 -15.10 23.03
N ILE A 52 4.11 -13.99 23.10
CA ILE A 52 2.93 -13.74 22.27
C ILE A 52 3.33 -13.67 20.81
N ALA A 53 4.37 -12.90 20.46
CA ALA A 53 4.89 -12.83 19.10
C ALA A 53 5.30 -14.20 18.57
N GLY A 54 5.95 -15.03 19.38
CA GLY A 54 6.29 -16.41 19.04
C GLY A 54 5.07 -17.28 18.75
N MET A 55 3.98 -17.13 19.50
CA MET A 55 2.71 -17.84 19.22
C MET A 55 2.08 -17.36 17.92
N MET A 56 2.07 -16.07 17.66
CA MET A 56 1.49 -15.48 16.43
C MET A 56 2.22 -16.00 15.18
N ASN A 57 3.54 -16.11 15.22
CA ASN A 57 4.36 -16.63 14.12
C ASN A 57 4.06 -18.10 13.74
N GLN A 58 3.36 -18.86 14.59
CA GLN A 58 2.92 -20.23 14.30
C GLN A 58 1.57 -20.30 13.56
N LEU A 59 0.86 -19.18 13.41
CA LEU A 59 -0.47 -19.17 12.82
C LEU A 59 -0.40 -18.99 11.29
N ASP A 60 -0.20 -17.77 10.86
CA ASP A 60 -0.08 -17.36 9.46
C ASP A 60 0.70 -16.04 9.39
N PRO A 61 1.20 -15.63 8.22
CA PRO A 61 2.04 -14.43 8.11
C PRO A 61 1.32 -13.10 8.37
N HIS A 62 0.00 -13.11 8.51
CA HIS A 62 -0.83 -11.91 8.70
C HIS A 62 -1.38 -11.79 10.10
N SER A 63 -1.38 -12.86 10.88
CA SER A 63 -1.72 -12.81 12.29
C SER A 63 -0.58 -12.17 13.06
N ARG A 64 -0.85 -11.05 13.77
CA ARG A 64 0.19 -10.22 14.40
C ARG A 64 -0.23 -9.77 15.80
N TYR A 65 0.76 -9.49 16.63
CA TYR A 65 0.61 -8.79 17.89
C TYR A 65 1.06 -7.34 17.72
N PHE A 66 0.26 -6.42 18.24
CA PHE A 66 0.58 -5.00 18.31
C PHE A 66 0.54 -4.55 19.77
N SER A 67 1.62 -3.97 20.25
CA SER A 67 1.63 -3.28 21.55
C SER A 67 0.60 -2.15 21.57
N GLY A 68 0.18 -1.67 22.73
CA GLY A 68 -0.82 -0.59 22.83
C GLY A 68 -0.46 0.66 22.00
N GLN A 69 0.82 1.01 21.94
CA GLN A 69 1.29 2.12 21.09
C GLN A 69 1.13 1.81 19.59
N GLN A 70 1.51 0.63 19.15
CA GLN A 70 1.38 0.22 17.75
C GLN A 70 -0.10 0.09 17.32
N ALA A 71 -0.94 -0.46 18.22
CA ALA A 71 -2.38 -0.57 18.00
C ALA A 71 -3.04 0.81 17.81
N SER A 72 -2.67 1.78 18.65
CA SER A 72 -3.14 3.17 18.51
C SER A 72 -2.71 3.81 17.20
N GLN A 73 -1.47 3.62 16.77
CA GLN A 73 -0.97 4.13 15.49
C GLN A 73 -1.70 3.50 14.30
N MET A 74 -1.93 2.18 14.35
CA MET A 74 -2.69 1.46 13.33
C MET A 74 -4.13 1.97 13.23
N GLN A 75 -4.80 2.15 14.37
CA GLN A 75 -6.16 2.69 14.41
C GLN A 75 -6.23 4.11 13.84
N GLN A 76 -5.26 4.97 14.15
CA GLN A 76 -5.18 6.31 13.56
C GLN A 76 -5.03 6.25 12.03
N ALA A 77 -4.13 5.41 11.51
CA ALA A 77 -3.95 5.24 10.06
C ALA A 77 -5.23 4.75 9.38
N MET A 78 -5.94 3.81 10.00
CA MET A 78 -7.19 3.26 9.46
C MET A 78 -8.39 4.22 9.56
N SER A 79 -8.41 5.11 10.56
CA SER A 79 -9.47 6.12 10.68
C SER A 79 -9.40 7.22 9.60
N GLY A 80 -8.28 7.31 8.87
CA GLY A 80 -8.05 8.34 7.86
C GLY A 80 -7.89 9.74 8.44
N ARG A 81 -7.52 9.87 9.73
CA ARG A 81 -7.24 11.15 10.38
C ARG A 81 -6.30 10.99 11.57
N TYR A 82 -5.52 12.01 11.82
CA TYR A 82 -4.64 12.10 12.98
C TYR A 82 -4.63 13.54 13.52
N ALA A 83 -4.27 13.72 14.79
CA ALA A 83 -4.12 15.06 15.36
C ALA A 83 -2.67 15.55 15.17
N GLY A 84 -2.52 16.73 14.58
CA GLY A 84 -1.25 17.32 14.24
C GLY A 84 -1.38 18.73 13.66
N ILE A 85 -0.36 19.18 12.94
CA ILE A 85 -0.34 20.52 12.34
C ILE A 85 -0.60 20.55 10.84
N GLY A 86 -0.57 19.39 10.14
CA GLY A 86 -0.87 19.32 8.70
C GLY A 86 0.28 19.73 7.81
N ILE A 87 1.45 19.15 8.03
CA ILE A 87 2.62 19.28 7.15
C ILE A 87 3.14 17.91 6.73
N GLU A 88 3.77 17.85 5.55
CA GLU A 88 4.74 16.84 5.20
C GLU A 88 6.14 17.44 5.35
N PHE A 89 7.09 16.65 5.76
CA PHE A 89 8.45 17.12 5.99
C PHE A 89 9.47 16.01 5.76
N ILE A 90 10.71 16.41 5.56
CA ILE A 90 11.88 15.54 5.56
C ILE A 90 12.90 16.06 6.55
N VAL A 91 13.69 15.16 7.12
CA VAL A 91 14.84 15.51 7.93
C VAL A 91 16.09 15.27 7.10
N GLU A 92 16.81 16.33 6.80
CA GLU A 92 18.08 16.29 6.08
C GLU A 92 19.18 16.80 7.01
N LYS A 93 20.07 15.88 7.44
CA LYS A 93 21.09 16.16 8.46
C LYS A 93 20.43 16.73 9.73
N ASP A 94 20.70 17.99 10.03
CA ASP A 94 20.23 18.67 11.24
C ASP A 94 19.07 19.64 10.98
N THR A 95 18.38 19.51 9.86
CA THR A 95 17.34 20.45 9.43
C THR A 95 16.07 19.72 9.02
N VAL A 96 14.93 20.18 9.51
CA VAL A 96 13.59 19.70 9.10
C VAL A 96 13.05 20.64 8.03
N TYR A 97 12.92 20.15 6.80
CA TYR A 97 12.35 20.89 5.67
C TYR A 97 10.86 20.58 5.54
N VAL A 98 10.02 21.60 5.54
CA VAL A 98 8.60 21.48 5.21
C VAL A 98 8.47 21.27 3.71
N THR A 99 8.01 20.08 3.31
CA THR A 99 7.86 19.72 1.89
C THR A 99 6.48 20.04 1.36
N GLN A 100 5.43 19.87 2.18
CA GLN A 100 4.07 20.16 1.79
C GLN A 100 3.26 20.67 2.97
N ILE A 101 2.29 21.55 2.69
CA ILE A 101 1.30 22.06 3.63
C ILE A 101 -0.07 21.52 3.22
N ILE A 102 -0.82 20.97 4.16
CA ILE A 102 -2.19 20.54 3.92
C ILE A 102 -3.09 21.78 3.92
N ASN A 103 -3.69 22.08 2.76
CA ASN A 103 -4.55 23.23 2.58
C ASN A 103 -5.71 23.26 3.58
N GLY A 104 -5.92 24.42 4.21
CA GLY A 104 -6.93 24.64 5.24
C GLY A 104 -6.57 24.03 6.59
N GLY A 105 -5.41 23.37 6.69
CA GLY A 105 -4.88 22.79 7.94
C GLY A 105 -4.33 23.83 8.91
N PRO A 106 -3.95 23.42 10.14
CA PRO A 106 -3.41 24.33 11.16
C PRO A 106 -2.13 25.07 10.72
N ALA A 107 -1.22 24.40 10.03
CA ALA A 107 0.03 25.00 9.55
C ALA A 107 -0.23 26.04 8.46
N ASP A 108 -1.16 25.76 7.54
CA ASP A 108 -1.59 26.70 6.51
C ASP A 108 -2.19 27.97 7.13
N LYS A 109 -3.11 27.82 8.08
CA LYS A 109 -3.73 28.95 8.81
C LYS A 109 -2.70 29.78 9.59
N ALA A 110 -1.62 29.15 10.07
CA ALA A 110 -0.53 29.84 10.74
C ALA A 110 0.47 30.49 9.77
N GLY A 111 0.27 30.32 8.45
CA GLY A 111 1.14 30.88 7.42
C GLY A 111 2.52 30.23 7.35
N LEU A 112 2.60 28.93 7.64
CA LEU A 112 3.77 28.12 7.30
C LEU A 112 3.78 27.88 5.79
N LEU A 113 4.94 27.80 5.18
CA LEU A 113 5.08 27.62 3.73
C LEU A 113 5.94 26.39 3.42
N SER A 114 5.70 25.78 2.27
CA SER A 114 6.60 24.80 1.70
C SER A 114 7.98 25.42 1.43
N GLY A 115 9.04 24.74 1.85
CA GLY A 115 10.41 25.24 1.85
C GLY A 115 10.85 25.89 3.17
N ASP A 116 9.95 26.12 4.13
CA ASP A 116 10.34 26.56 5.48
C ASP A 116 11.21 25.49 6.17
N ARG A 117 12.16 25.93 6.98
CA ARG A 117 13.06 25.07 7.75
C ARG A 117 12.74 25.21 9.23
N ILE A 118 12.27 24.13 9.85
CA ILE A 118 12.02 24.10 11.28
C ILE A 118 13.37 23.90 12.00
N LEU A 119 13.74 24.84 12.84
CA LEU A 119 14.99 24.85 13.62
C LEU A 119 14.79 24.34 15.04
N ALA A 120 13.59 24.61 15.62
CA ALA A 120 13.23 24.15 16.96
C ALA A 120 11.74 23.89 17.08
N ILE A 121 11.37 22.95 17.97
CA ILE A 121 10.01 22.61 18.35
C ILE A 121 9.89 22.78 19.86
N ASP A 122 8.95 23.64 20.33
CA ASP A 122 8.75 23.97 21.74
C ASP A 122 10.08 24.26 22.45
N GLN A 123 10.89 25.15 21.85
CA GLN A 123 12.23 25.58 22.29
C GLN A 123 13.32 24.47 22.24
N THR A 124 12.98 23.26 21.84
CA THR A 124 13.97 22.18 21.66
C THR A 124 14.51 22.21 20.24
N PRO A 125 15.82 22.41 20.02
CA PRO A 125 16.43 22.30 18.69
C PRO A 125 16.16 20.94 18.07
N VAL A 126 15.90 20.90 16.75
CA VAL A 126 15.63 19.65 16.02
C VAL A 126 16.91 18.96 15.51
N THR A 127 18.08 19.53 15.77
CA THR A 127 19.39 18.97 15.40
C THR A 127 19.52 17.53 15.88
N GLY A 128 19.84 16.61 14.99
CA GLY A 128 20.01 15.20 15.30
C GLY A 128 18.70 14.40 15.45
N PHE A 129 17.54 15.02 15.26
CA PHE A 129 16.28 14.28 15.30
C PHE A 129 16.08 13.43 14.04
N SER A 130 15.60 12.22 14.25
CA SER A 130 15.06 11.36 13.19
C SER A 130 13.68 11.86 12.74
N ASN A 131 13.21 11.44 11.56
CA ASN A 131 11.84 11.68 11.10
C ASN A 131 10.78 11.26 12.13
N PHE A 132 11.02 10.16 12.84
CA PHE A 132 10.11 9.64 13.87
C PHE A 132 10.03 10.59 15.09
N GLU A 133 11.16 11.10 15.56
CA GLU A 133 11.21 12.03 16.70
C GLU A 133 10.55 13.37 16.38
N VAL A 134 10.78 13.90 15.18
CA VAL A 134 10.08 15.10 14.69
C VAL A 134 8.58 14.85 14.63
N MET A 135 8.16 13.74 14.01
CA MET A 135 6.74 13.36 13.92
C MET A 135 6.08 13.22 15.30
N LYS A 136 6.76 12.59 16.26
CA LYS A 136 6.29 12.43 17.65
C LYS A 136 6.06 13.78 18.34
N LYS A 137 6.90 14.78 18.08
CA LYS A 137 6.75 16.13 18.64
C LYS A 137 5.65 16.95 17.94
N ILE A 138 5.54 16.83 16.61
CA ILE A 138 4.53 17.56 15.82
C ILE A 138 3.13 17.03 16.09
N ARG A 139 2.95 15.71 16.21
CA ARG A 139 1.68 15.07 16.60
C ARG A 139 1.39 15.31 18.08
N GLY A 140 0.15 15.13 18.48
CA GLY A 140 -0.30 15.28 19.86
C GLY A 140 -1.79 15.54 19.93
N ASP A 141 -2.30 15.86 21.12
CA ASP A 141 -3.72 16.05 21.34
C ASP A 141 -4.27 17.24 20.55
N LYS A 142 -5.46 17.08 19.99
CA LYS A 142 -6.21 18.18 19.36
C LYS A 142 -6.41 19.33 20.37
N GLY A 143 -6.24 20.55 19.87
CA GLY A 143 -6.40 21.77 20.66
C GLY A 143 -5.16 22.18 21.46
N LYS A 144 -4.11 21.35 21.51
CA LYS A 144 -2.85 21.71 22.16
C LYS A 144 -1.96 22.52 21.21
N PRO A 145 -1.41 23.67 21.65
CA PRO A 145 -0.50 24.46 20.83
C PRO A 145 0.87 23.76 20.72
N ILE A 146 1.61 24.13 19.68
CA ILE A 146 3.01 23.82 19.45
C ILE A 146 3.70 25.07 18.91
N ASN A 147 4.92 25.37 19.35
CA ASN A 147 5.71 26.50 18.88
C ASN A 147 6.82 26.00 17.98
N LEU A 148 6.91 26.56 16.78
CA LEU A 148 7.97 26.27 15.83
C LEU A 148 8.84 27.51 15.63
N LEU A 149 10.16 27.35 15.76
CA LEU A 149 11.13 28.32 15.26
C LEU A 149 11.46 27.95 13.82
N VAL A 150 11.22 28.86 12.89
CA VAL A 150 11.26 28.60 11.45
C VAL A 150 12.18 29.57 10.76
N HIS A 151 13.13 29.06 10.00
CA HIS A 151 13.92 29.85 9.05
C HIS A 151 13.24 29.80 7.67
N ARG A 152 12.94 30.98 7.12
CA ARG A 152 12.42 31.13 5.75
C ARG A 152 13.47 31.81 4.88
N LYS A 153 13.86 31.15 3.79
CA LYS A 153 14.83 31.73 2.88
C LYS A 153 14.33 33.06 2.32
N GLY A 154 15.20 34.09 2.34
CA GLY A 154 14.86 35.45 1.95
C GLY A 154 14.43 36.36 3.12
N ASN A 155 14.23 35.83 4.31
CA ASN A 155 14.08 36.58 5.54
C ASN A 155 15.44 36.65 6.29
N ASN A 156 15.73 37.79 6.87
CA ASN A 156 16.94 37.94 7.68
C ASN A 156 16.79 37.30 9.07
N ASP A 157 15.58 37.30 9.62
CA ASP A 157 15.28 36.80 10.95
C ASP A 157 14.45 35.52 10.92
N ASP A 158 14.66 34.66 11.92
CA ASP A 158 13.84 33.47 12.14
C ASP A 158 12.46 33.85 12.69
N ILE A 159 11.45 33.10 12.30
CA ILE A 159 10.03 33.37 12.57
C ILE A 159 9.52 32.36 13.60
N THR A 160 8.94 32.83 14.69
CA THR A 160 8.21 31.95 15.60
C THR A 160 6.75 31.79 15.15
N LYS A 161 6.30 30.55 14.99
CA LYS A 161 4.91 30.19 14.65
C LYS A 161 4.30 29.36 15.77
N THR A 162 3.20 29.84 16.34
CA THR A 162 2.37 29.05 17.26
C THR A 162 1.23 28.44 16.47
N ILE A 163 1.13 27.12 16.50
CA ILE A 163 0.16 26.34 15.73
C ILE A 163 -0.65 25.49 16.68
N THR A 164 -1.99 25.60 16.66
CA THR A 164 -2.86 24.74 17.44
C THR A 164 -3.14 23.45 16.67
N ARG A 165 -2.82 22.29 17.23
CA ARG A 165 -3.06 20.99 16.61
C ARG A 165 -4.54 20.75 16.40
N ASP A 166 -4.90 20.21 15.24
CA ASP A 166 -6.27 19.79 14.93
C ASP A 166 -6.25 18.44 14.23
N PHE A 167 -7.42 17.87 13.98
CA PHE A 167 -7.54 16.69 13.15
C PHE A 167 -7.15 17.01 11.70
N ILE A 168 -6.20 16.27 11.21
CA ILE A 168 -5.74 16.28 9.82
C ILE A 168 -6.34 15.08 9.13
N VAL A 169 -7.00 15.30 8.00
CA VAL A 169 -7.51 14.22 7.16
C VAL A 169 -6.33 13.62 6.39
N ASP A 170 -6.02 12.38 6.68
CA ASP A 170 -5.08 11.57 5.91
C ASP A 170 -5.83 10.96 4.72
N ARG A 171 -5.82 11.68 3.59
CA ARG A 171 -6.66 11.38 2.43
C ARG A 171 -6.36 9.98 1.87
N SER A 172 -7.43 9.23 1.65
CA SER A 172 -7.38 7.95 0.95
C SER A 172 -7.09 8.13 -0.54
N ILE A 173 -7.73 9.13 -1.15
CA ILE A 173 -7.46 9.52 -2.53
C ILE A 173 -6.25 10.44 -2.56
N ARG A 174 -5.17 9.95 -3.15
CA ARG A 174 -3.93 10.68 -3.35
C ARG A 174 -4.12 11.84 -4.32
N THR A 175 -4.76 11.57 -5.46
CA THR A 175 -5.10 12.59 -6.46
C THR A 175 -6.29 12.16 -7.31
N ALA A 176 -7.04 13.15 -7.80
CA ALA A 176 -8.09 12.97 -8.78
C ALA A 176 -8.03 14.13 -9.79
N TYR A 177 -7.95 13.82 -11.09
CA TYR A 177 -7.86 14.85 -12.12
C TYR A 177 -8.39 14.36 -13.48
N MET A 178 -8.74 15.31 -14.35
CA MET A 178 -9.03 15.02 -15.76
C MET A 178 -7.73 14.89 -16.53
N VAL A 179 -7.53 13.73 -17.17
CA VAL A 179 -6.38 13.49 -18.07
C VAL A 179 -6.57 14.24 -19.40
N ASN A 180 -7.82 14.30 -19.85
CA ASN A 180 -8.29 15.07 -21.00
C ASN A 180 -9.79 15.33 -20.82
N ASP A 181 -10.46 15.88 -21.82
CA ASP A 181 -11.88 16.28 -21.74
C ASP A 181 -12.87 15.15 -21.39
N SER A 182 -12.45 13.89 -21.46
CA SER A 182 -13.35 12.73 -21.29
C SER A 182 -12.82 11.63 -20.38
N ILE A 183 -11.53 11.64 -20.02
CA ILE A 183 -10.89 10.62 -19.21
C ILE A 183 -10.51 11.21 -17.86
N GLY A 184 -11.10 10.68 -16.79
CA GLY A 184 -10.69 10.93 -15.41
C GLY A 184 -9.67 9.91 -14.91
N TYR A 185 -8.87 10.33 -13.94
CA TYR A 185 -7.93 9.48 -13.20
C TYR A 185 -8.11 9.70 -11.71
N ILE A 186 -8.13 8.60 -10.96
CA ILE A 186 -8.17 8.60 -9.49
C ILE A 186 -7.11 7.63 -8.98
N ALA A 187 -6.18 8.10 -8.14
CA ALA A 187 -5.25 7.25 -7.41
C ALA A 187 -5.71 7.05 -5.96
N LEU A 188 -5.98 5.81 -5.59
CA LEU A 188 -6.39 5.42 -4.25
C LEU A 188 -5.22 4.78 -3.51
N ARG A 189 -4.75 5.43 -2.45
CA ARG A 189 -3.57 5.02 -1.67
C ARG A 189 -3.88 3.94 -0.64
N ILE A 190 -5.04 4.04 0.02
CA ILE A 190 -5.45 3.18 1.14
C ILE A 190 -6.97 3.12 1.22
N PHE A 191 -7.50 2.04 1.78
CA PHE A 191 -8.91 1.94 2.13
C PHE A 191 -9.10 2.29 3.62
N SER A 192 -9.56 3.50 3.91
CA SER A 192 -9.87 4.02 5.26
C SER A 192 -11.36 4.25 5.43
N GLU A 193 -11.78 4.69 6.61
CA GLU A 193 -13.18 5.05 6.88
C GLU A 193 -13.70 6.18 6.00
N THR A 194 -12.83 7.08 5.56
CA THR A 194 -13.20 8.25 4.75
C THR A 194 -13.25 7.97 3.26
N THR A 195 -12.73 6.82 2.81
CA THR A 195 -12.49 6.51 1.39
C THR A 195 -13.75 6.61 0.54
N ARG A 196 -14.89 6.09 0.99
CA ARG A 196 -16.14 6.18 0.22
C ARG A 196 -16.54 7.63 -0.04
N ASN A 197 -16.56 8.46 1.00
CA ASN A 197 -16.95 9.87 0.87
C ASN A 197 -15.98 10.66 -0.02
N GLU A 198 -14.70 10.32 0.01
CA GLU A 198 -13.70 10.93 -0.86
C GLU A 198 -13.90 10.51 -2.31
N MET A 199 -14.19 9.22 -2.57
CA MET A 199 -14.46 8.69 -3.89
C MET A 199 -15.73 9.31 -4.50
N ASP A 200 -16.82 9.37 -3.74
CA ASP A 200 -18.06 10.03 -4.16
C ASP A 200 -17.80 11.46 -4.66
N LYS A 201 -17.10 12.27 -3.84
CA LYS A 201 -16.75 13.65 -4.21
C LYS A 201 -15.90 13.72 -5.46
N ALA A 202 -14.88 12.87 -5.57
CA ALA A 202 -14.00 12.84 -6.74
C ALA A 202 -14.76 12.44 -8.01
N LEU A 203 -15.64 11.44 -7.94
CA LEU A 203 -16.46 11.02 -9.08
C LEU A 203 -17.45 12.10 -9.51
N ILE A 204 -18.11 12.77 -8.56
CA ILE A 204 -19.04 13.88 -8.83
C ILE A 204 -18.29 15.02 -9.53
N ASP A 205 -17.12 15.45 -9.02
CA ASP A 205 -16.31 16.51 -9.63
C ASP A 205 -15.87 16.15 -11.05
N LEU A 206 -15.28 14.97 -11.23
CA LEU A 206 -14.81 14.53 -12.56
C LEU A 206 -15.98 14.40 -13.57
N LYS A 207 -17.15 13.92 -13.13
CA LYS A 207 -18.35 13.85 -13.99
C LYS A 207 -18.82 15.25 -14.37
N ALA A 208 -18.85 16.20 -13.45
CA ALA A 208 -19.20 17.59 -13.74
C ALA A 208 -18.26 18.25 -14.76
N ARG A 209 -17.00 17.77 -14.80
CA ARG A 209 -15.97 18.20 -15.77
C ARG A 209 -15.98 17.41 -17.08
N GLY A 210 -16.98 16.54 -17.31
CA GLY A 210 -17.18 15.83 -18.58
C GLY A 210 -16.61 14.42 -18.64
N MET A 211 -16.19 13.80 -17.52
CA MET A 211 -15.66 12.43 -17.49
C MET A 211 -16.65 11.42 -18.05
N LYS A 212 -16.19 10.60 -19.01
CA LYS A 212 -16.92 9.46 -19.60
C LYS A 212 -16.21 8.11 -19.33
N SER A 213 -14.91 8.15 -19.09
CA SER A 213 -14.07 7.00 -18.82
C SER A 213 -13.20 7.26 -17.60
N LEU A 214 -12.91 6.24 -16.79
CA LEU A 214 -12.13 6.36 -15.56
C LEU A 214 -10.96 5.38 -15.56
N ILE A 215 -9.80 5.86 -15.17
CA ILE A 215 -8.66 5.05 -14.74
C ILE A 215 -8.61 5.13 -13.21
N LEU A 216 -8.88 4.01 -12.54
CA LEU A 216 -8.73 3.84 -11.10
C LEU A 216 -7.39 3.19 -10.82
N ASP A 217 -6.49 3.89 -10.15
CA ASP A 217 -5.15 3.40 -9.85
C ASP A 217 -5.08 2.85 -8.42
N LEU A 218 -4.79 1.55 -8.32
CA LEU A 218 -4.55 0.79 -7.09
C LEU A 218 -3.09 0.29 -7.01
N GLN A 219 -2.18 0.79 -7.86
CA GLN A 219 -0.78 0.43 -7.78
C GLN A 219 -0.23 0.83 -6.41
N SER A 220 0.55 -0.07 -5.80
CA SER A 220 1.12 0.08 -4.45
C SER A 220 0.09 0.25 -3.32
N ASN A 221 -1.19 -0.07 -3.56
CA ASN A 221 -2.23 -0.02 -2.54
C ASN A 221 -2.35 -1.37 -1.81
N GLY A 222 -1.84 -1.45 -0.58
CA GLY A 222 -1.88 -2.64 0.28
C GLY A 222 -3.25 -3.00 0.87
N GLY A 223 -4.30 -2.24 0.56
CA GLY A 223 -5.65 -2.47 1.05
C GLY A 223 -6.06 -1.54 2.21
N GLY A 224 -6.71 -2.11 3.22
CA GLY A 224 -7.25 -1.40 4.38
C GLY A 224 -8.62 -1.96 4.80
N TYR A 225 -9.56 -1.11 5.17
CA TYR A 225 -10.89 -1.54 5.59
C TYR A 225 -11.69 -2.21 4.48
N VAL A 226 -12.17 -3.42 4.78
CA VAL A 226 -13.05 -4.19 3.88
C VAL A 226 -14.35 -3.45 3.57
N GLN A 227 -14.93 -2.76 4.56
CA GLN A 227 -16.14 -1.98 4.36
C GLN A 227 -15.95 -0.83 3.36
N ALA A 228 -14.77 -0.24 3.33
CA ALA A 228 -14.43 0.77 2.33
C ALA A 228 -14.38 0.14 0.91
N ALA A 229 -13.80 -1.07 0.77
CA ALA A 229 -13.79 -1.76 -0.52
C ALA A 229 -15.20 -2.09 -1.04
N ILE A 230 -16.12 -2.51 -0.14
CA ILE A 230 -17.53 -2.72 -0.49
C ILE A 230 -18.16 -1.40 -0.94
N GLY A 231 -17.93 -0.31 -0.19
CA GLY A 231 -18.43 1.02 -0.54
C GLY A 231 -17.91 1.53 -1.89
N ILE A 232 -16.64 1.24 -2.23
CA ILE A 232 -16.09 1.59 -3.54
C ILE A 232 -16.61 0.67 -4.65
N ALA A 233 -16.81 -0.62 -4.39
CA ALA A 233 -17.44 -1.53 -5.36
C ALA A 233 -18.87 -1.06 -5.71
N ASP A 234 -19.59 -0.50 -4.75
CA ASP A 234 -20.92 0.09 -4.92
C ASP A 234 -20.94 1.27 -5.91
N GLU A 235 -19.83 2.03 -6.02
CA GLU A 235 -19.70 3.11 -7.00
C GLU A 235 -19.75 2.63 -8.46
N PHE A 236 -19.36 1.38 -8.69
CA PHE A 236 -19.13 0.84 -10.02
C PHE A 236 -20.09 -0.28 -10.41
N LEU A 237 -20.70 -0.97 -9.45
CA LEU A 237 -21.57 -2.11 -9.69
C LEU A 237 -23.04 -1.79 -9.37
N PRO A 238 -24.01 -2.30 -10.14
CA PRO A 238 -25.43 -2.17 -9.83
C PRO A 238 -25.77 -2.82 -8.48
N LYS A 239 -26.98 -2.53 -7.99
CA LYS A 239 -27.53 -3.13 -6.77
C LYS A 239 -27.50 -4.66 -6.81
N ASP A 240 -27.37 -5.28 -5.63
CA ASP A 240 -27.41 -6.72 -5.38
C ASP A 240 -26.32 -7.53 -6.12
N LYS A 241 -25.19 -6.90 -6.44
CA LYS A 241 -24.01 -7.61 -6.95
C LYS A 241 -23.15 -8.10 -5.81
N LEU A 242 -22.83 -9.38 -5.81
CA LEU A 242 -21.89 -9.95 -4.84
C LEU A 242 -20.50 -9.30 -5.02
N VAL A 243 -19.95 -8.72 -3.96
CA VAL A 243 -18.59 -8.18 -3.96
C VAL A 243 -17.59 -9.27 -3.60
N PHE A 244 -17.87 -10.01 -2.55
CA PHE A 244 -17.14 -11.22 -2.13
C PHE A 244 -17.97 -11.98 -1.10
N TYR A 245 -17.53 -13.19 -0.75
CA TYR A 245 -18.00 -13.88 0.45
C TYR A 245 -16.83 -14.36 1.28
N SER A 246 -17.04 -14.47 2.60
CA SER A 246 -16.04 -14.98 3.53
C SER A 246 -16.44 -16.33 4.12
N VAL A 247 -15.45 -17.13 4.51
CA VAL A 247 -15.62 -18.42 5.16
C VAL A 247 -14.79 -18.43 6.44
N GLY A 248 -15.46 -18.47 7.57
CA GLY A 248 -14.87 -18.51 8.89
C GLY A 248 -14.50 -19.93 9.36
N ARG A 249 -14.11 -20.03 10.64
CA ARG A 249 -13.72 -21.30 11.28
C ARG A 249 -14.84 -22.35 11.31
N ASP A 250 -16.06 -21.91 11.50
CA ASP A 250 -17.28 -22.73 11.52
C ASP A 250 -17.79 -23.18 10.13
N LYS A 251 -17.04 -22.78 9.07
CA LYS A 251 -17.39 -22.97 7.66
C LYS A 251 -18.67 -22.24 7.21
N GLY A 252 -19.26 -21.39 8.06
CA GLY A 252 -20.31 -20.46 7.68
C GLY A 252 -19.83 -19.49 6.61
N LYS A 253 -20.73 -19.07 5.73
CA LYS A 253 -20.46 -18.11 4.65
C LYS A 253 -21.18 -16.80 4.92
N ASP A 254 -20.42 -15.71 4.96
CA ASP A 254 -20.96 -14.36 5.00
C ASP A 254 -20.82 -13.74 3.60
N TYR A 255 -21.92 -13.23 3.07
CA TYR A 255 -21.98 -12.65 1.72
C TYR A 255 -22.11 -11.13 1.79
N TYR A 256 -21.37 -10.42 0.94
CA TYR A 256 -21.32 -8.96 0.93
C TYR A 256 -21.72 -8.44 -0.46
N TYR A 257 -22.76 -7.62 -0.50
CA TYR A 257 -23.39 -7.14 -1.73
C TYR A 257 -23.34 -5.62 -1.84
N THR A 258 -23.47 -5.12 -3.07
CA THR A 258 -23.64 -3.71 -3.37
C THR A 258 -25.05 -3.21 -3.07
N GLY A 259 -25.17 -1.93 -2.65
CA GLY A 259 -26.43 -1.24 -2.41
C GLY A 259 -27.05 -0.57 -3.65
N GLY A 260 -26.23 -0.29 -4.67
CA GLY A 260 -26.66 0.34 -5.91
C GLY A 260 -26.81 1.86 -5.87
N PHE A 261 -26.01 2.53 -5.05
CA PHE A 261 -26.03 4.01 -4.88
C PHE A 261 -24.86 4.71 -5.59
N GLY A 262 -24.14 4.01 -6.46
CA GLY A 262 -22.87 4.48 -7.02
C GLY A 262 -23.00 5.54 -8.10
N GLN A 263 -21.94 6.33 -8.24
CA GLN A 263 -21.86 7.46 -9.16
C GLN A 263 -21.37 7.09 -10.55
N PHE A 264 -20.69 5.92 -10.72
CA PHE A 264 -20.06 5.55 -11.98
C PHE A 264 -20.32 4.07 -12.36
N MET A 265 -21.60 3.65 -12.34
CA MET A 265 -22.00 2.30 -12.75
C MET A 265 -21.84 2.05 -14.26
N ASN A 266 -21.84 3.11 -15.05
CA ASN A 266 -21.70 3.09 -16.51
C ASN A 266 -20.43 3.83 -16.94
N GLY A 267 -20.00 3.61 -18.17
CA GLY A 267 -18.78 4.17 -18.73
C GLY A 267 -17.60 3.20 -18.65
N ASN A 268 -16.54 3.49 -19.40
CA ASN A 268 -15.36 2.65 -19.42
C ASN A 268 -14.59 2.78 -18.11
N LEU A 269 -14.25 1.66 -17.51
CA LEU A 269 -13.45 1.58 -16.29
C LEU A 269 -12.22 0.70 -16.52
N ILE A 270 -11.05 1.25 -16.22
CA ILE A 270 -9.79 0.52 -16.17
C ILE A 270 -9.26 0.62 -14.74
N VAL A 271 -8.80 -0.51 -14.19
CA VAL A 271 -8.15 -0.57 -12.88
C VAL A 271 -6.68 -0.92 -13.08
N LEU A 272 -5.79 -0.07 -12.56
CA LEU A 272 -4.35 -0.34 -12.55
C LEU A 272 -3.97 -1.08 -11.28
N ILE A 273 -3.22 -2.16 -11.42
CA ILE A 273 -2.71 -2.96 -10.31
C ILE A 273 -1.23 -3.30 -10.52
N ASP A 274 -0.57 -3.61 -9.41
CA ASP A 274 0.81 -4.11 -9.42
C ASP A 274 1.02 -5.22 -8.38
N GLN A 275 2.24 -5.67 -8.23
CA GLN A 275 2.65 -6.72 -7.30
C GLN A 275 2.47 -6.36 -5.81
N TYR A 276 2.21 -5.10 -5.48
CA TYR A 276 1.95 -4.60 -4.12
C TYR A 276 0.46 -4.39 -3.84
N THR A 277 -0.38 -4.42 -4.88
CA THR A 277 -1.85 -4.33 -4.74
C THR A 277 -2.35 -5.53 -3.94
N ALA A 278 -2.94 -5.31 -2.75
CA ALA A 278 -3.25 -6.39 -1.82
C ALA A 278 -4.58 -6.22 -1.08
N SER A 279 -5.12 -7.33 -0.53
CA SER A 279 -6.21 -7.33 0.46
C SER A 279 -7.50 -6.63 -0.06
N ALA A 280 -7.97 -5.54 0.57
CA ALA A 280 -9.17 -4.78 0.17
C ALA A 280 -9.11 -4.32 -1.30
N SER A 281 -7.92 -3.97 -1.81
CA SER A 281 -7.71 -3.66 -3.23
C SER A 281 -7.99 -4.87 -4.12
N GLU A 282 -7.62 -6.07 -3.67
CA GLU A 282 -7.88 -7.31 -4.41
C GLU A 282 -9.36 -7.73 -4.32
N ILE A 283 -10.05 -7.45 -3.21
CA ILE A 283 -11.51 -7.62 -3.09
C ILE A 283 -12.21 -6.78 -4.15
N LEU A 284 -11.90 -5.48 -4.22
CA LEU A 284 -12.48 -4.57 -5.21
C LEU A 284 -12.14 -5.01 -6.64
N THR A 285 -10.85 -5.24 -6.93
CA THR A 285 -10.39 -5.62 -8.27
C THR A 285 -11.00 -6.95 -8.72
N GLY A 286 -11.06 -7.95 -7.81
CA GLY A 286 -11.64 -9.25 -8.08
C GLY A 286 -13.14 -9.17 -8.37
N ALA A 287 -13.88 -8.34 -7.62
CA ALA A 287 -15.30 -8.10 -7.89
C ALA A 287 -15.52 -7.46 -9.27
N LEU A 288 -14.77 -6.40 -9.59
CA LEU A 288 -14.89 -5.70 -10.86
C LEU A 288 -14.49 -6.57 -12.05
N GLN A 289 -13.46 -7.41 -11.90
CA GLN A 289 -13.05 -8.37 -12.93
C GLN A 289 -14.09 -9.47 -13.12
N ASP A 290 -14.58 -10.09 -12.03
CA ASP A 290 -15.53 -11.20 -12.09
C ASP A 290 -16.90 -10.80 -12.66
N TRP A 291 -17.31 -9.55 -12.44
CA TRP A 291 -18.53 -8.99 -13.06
C TRP A 291 -18.30 -8.41 -14.46
N ASP A 292 -17.11 -8.55 -15.04
CA ASP A 292 -16.76 -7.95 -16.33
C ASP A 292 -17.04 -6.45 -16.39
N ARG A 293 -16.89 -5.75 -15.25
CA ARG A 293 -17.15 -4.31 -15.13
C ARG A 293 -15.94 -3.47 -15.52
N ALA A 294 -14.75 -3.95 -15.28
CA ALA A 294 -13.51 -3.23 -15.54
C ALA A 294 -12.49 -4.11 -16.26
N VAL A 295 -11.64 -3.47 -17.07
CA VAL A 295 -10.39 -4.08 -17.56
C VAL A 295 -9.30 -3.85 -16.54
N ILE A 296 -8.63 -4.90 -16.14
CA ILE A 296 -7.52 -4.87 -15.18
C ILE A 296 -6.20 -4.80 -15.96
N VAL A 297 -5.38 -3.79 -15.66
CA VAL A 297 -4.12 -3.52 -16.38
C VAL A 297 -2.96 -3.47 -15.39
N GLY A 298 -1.84 -4.09 -15.72
CA GLY A 298 -0.64 -4.06 -14.91
C GLY A 298 -0.02 -5.43 -14.68
N ARG A 299 0.35 -5.74 -13.44
CA ARG A 299 0.97 -7.01 -13.03
C ARG A 299 0.08 -7.74 -12.02
N ARG A 300 0.30 -9.05 -11.90
CA ARG A 300 -0.42 -9.88 -10.93
C ARG A 300 -0.27 -9.29 -9.52
N SER A 301 -1.40 -9.17 -8.81
CA SER A 301 -1.46 -8.61 -7.45
C SER A 301 -0.77 -9.52 -6.41
N PHE A 302 -0.78 -9.11 -5.16
CA PHE A 302 -0.04 -9.75 -4.06
C PHE A 302 -0.56 -11.16 -3.71
N GLY A 303 -1.88 -11.34 -3.63
CA GLY A 303 -2.50 -12.61 -3.23
C GLY A 303 -2.78 -12.74 -1.73
N LYS A 304 -3.33 -11.71 -1.09
CA LYS A 304 -3.79 -11.75 0.30
C LYS A 304 -5.30 -11.97 0.37
N GLY A 305 -5.71 -13.24 0.53
CA GLY A 305 -7.12 -13.68 0.63
C GLY A 305 -7.57 -14.01 2.06
N LEU A 306 -6.90 -13.46 3.07
CA LEU A 306 -7.19 -13.66 4.49
C LEU A 306 -7.75 -12.37 5.10
N MET A 307 -8.80 -12.52 5.93
CA MET A 307 -9.42 -11.43 6.68
C MET A 307 -8.97 -11.49 8.13
N GLN A 308 -8.35 -10.41 8.61
CA GLN A 308 -7.96 -10.26 10.00
C GLN A 308 -9.10 -9.64 10.82
N ARG A 309 -9.16 -10.04 12.10
CA ARG A 309 -10.01 -9.43 13.14
C ARG A 309 -9.13 -8.91 14.26
N PRO A 310 -9.29 -7.65 14.67
CA PRO A 310 -8.64 -7.16 15.88
C PRO A 310 -9.33 -7.76 17.12
N VAL A 311 -8.53 -8.32 18.01
CA VAL A 311 -8.95 -8.80 19.32
C VAL A 311 -8.22 -7.97 20.36
N PRO A 312 -8.88 -7.02 21.03
CA PRO A 312 -8.24 -6.19 22.04
C PRO A 312 -7.84 -7.01 23.27
N VAL A 313 -6.71 -6.67 23.86
CA VAL A 313 -6.22 -7.18 25.14
C VAL A 313 -6.39 -6.09 26.21
N PHE A 314 -6.46 -6.47 27.47
CA PHE A 314 -6.80 -5.56 28.58
C PHE A 314 -5.79 -4.42 28.83
N ASP A 315 -4.55 -4.57 28.35
CA ASP A 315 -3.47 -3.57 28.46
C ASP A 315 -3.44 -2.57 27.28
N GLY A 316 -4.43 -2.64 26.38
CA GLY A 316 -4.53 -1.82 25.18
C GLY A 316 -3.74 -2.36 23.97
N SER A 317 -3.05 -3.48 24.11
CA SER A 317 -2.48 -4.21 22.97
C SER A 317 -3.58 -4.91 22.14
N VAL A 318 -3.26 -5.31 20.92
CA VAL A 318 -4.21 -5.94 20.00
C VAL A 318 -3.58 -7.16 19.33
N LEU A 319 -4.33 -8.25 19.35
CA LEU A 319 -4.06 -9.41 18.48
C LEU A 319 -4.83 -9.23 17.18
N GLU A 320 -4.16 -9.07 16.08
CA GLU A 320 -4.77 -9.13 14.75
C GLU A 320 -4.77 -10.58 14.29
N LEU A 321 -5.92 -11.26 14.35
CA LEU A 321 -6.04 -12.68 14.05
C LEU A 321 -6.76 -12.91 12.72
N THR A 322 -6.25 -13.84 11.91
CA THR A 322 -6.98 -14.32 10.73
C THR A 322 -8.23 -15.07 11.16
N GLY A 323 -9.39 -14.44 10.93
CA GLY A 323 -10.71 -14.97 11.29
C GLY A 323 -11.43 -15.69 10.16
N ALA A 324 -11.13 -15.35 8.89
CA ALA A 324 -11.80 -15.93 7.73
C ALA A 324 -10.91 -15.89 6.48
N ARG A 325 -11.28 -16.72 5.49
CA ARG A 325 -10.81 -16.62 4.09
C ARG A 325 -11.89 -15.98 3.25
N TYR A 326 -11.51 -15.13 2.30
CA TYR A 326 -12.48 -14.58 1.38
C TYR A 326 -12.32 -15.11 -0.05
N TYR A 327 -13.42 -15.04 -0.78
CA TYR A 327 -13.57 -15.55 -2.13
C TYR A 327 -14.25 -14.48 -2.99
N THR A 328 -13.78 -14.33 -4.23
CA THR A 328 -14.38 -13.42 -5.20
C THR A 328 -15.76 -13.89 -5.65
N PRO A 329 -16.55 -13.08 -6.37
CA PRO A 329 -17.88 -13.48 -6.84
C PRO A 329 -17.89 -14.76 -7.66
N SER A 330 -16.85 -15.05 -8.43
CA SER A 330 -16.71 -16.30 -9.19
C SER A 330 -16.35 -17.53 -8.34
N GLY A 331 -16.17 -17.36 -7.03
CA GLY A 331 -15.84 -18.42 -6.08
C GLY A 331 -14.35 -18.75 -5.97
N ARG A 332 -13.46 -18.03 -6.63
CA ARG A 332 -12.02 -18.26 -6.54
C ARG A 332 -11.43 -17.64 -5.27
N SER A 333 -10.57 -18.38 -4.57
CA SER A 333 -9.69 -17.83 -3.55
C SER A 333 -8.46 -17.23 -4.21
N ILE A 334 -8.11 -16.01 -3.85
CA ILE A 334 -6.91 -15.37 -4.37
C ILE A 334 -5.69 -15.55 -3.47
N GLN A 335 -5.88 -16.21 -2.31
CA GLN A 335 -4.79 -16.43 -1.35
C GLN A 335 -3.65 -17.22 -1.97
N LYS A 336 -2.44 -16.64 -1.95
CA LYS A 336 -1.23 -17.40 -2.32
C LYS A 336 -0.88 -18.41 -1.23
N PRO A 337 -0.22 -19.54 -1.55
CA PRO A 337 0.24 -20.51 -0.55
C PRO A 337 1.15 -19.84 0.50
N TYR A 338 1.02 -20.24 1.77
CA TYR A 338 1.83 -19.70 2.88
C TYR A 338 2.39 -20.79 3.81
N HIS A 339 2.45 -22.02 3.36
CA HIS A 339 3.08 -23.12 4.12
C HIS A 339 4.54 -23.26 3.71
N GLY A 340 5.45 -23.19 4.70
CA GLY A 340 6.90 -23.27 4.51
C GLY A 340 7.59 -21.91 4.37
N SER A 341 8.86 -21.92 4.02
CA SER A 341 9.74 -20.74 3.90
C SER A 341 9.43 -19.81 2.71
N THR A 342 8.40 -20.10 1.92
CA THR A 342 8.14 -19.46 0.63
C THR A 342 7.09 -18.32 0.70
N TYR A 343 6.53 -18.02 1.87
CA TYR A 343 5.56 -16.93 1.94
C TYR A 343 6.17 -15.53 1.71
N ASP A 344 7.43 -15.39 2.06
CA ASP A 344 8.25 -14.22 1.73
C ASP A 344 8.63 -14.14 0.25
N ASP A 345 7.73 -14.59 -0.66
CA ASP A 345 7.75 -14.23 -2.06
C ASP A 345 7.64 -12.71 -2.16
N ASN A 346 8.74 -12.11 -1.75
CA ASN A 346 8.95 -10.70 -1.95
C ASN A 346 9.09 -10.45 -3.45
N VAL A 347 9.01 -9.23 -3.84
CA VAL A 347 9.13 -8.81 -5.24
C VAL A 347 10.41 -9.34 -5.89
N TYR A 348 11.49 -9.53 -5.14
CA TYR A 348 12.76 -10.06 -5.64
C TYR A 348 12.65 -11.52 -6.10
N THR A 349 11.94 -12.39 -5.38
CA THR A 349 11.67 -13.77 -5.81
C THR A 349 10.82 -13.82 -7.08
N ARG A 350 9.78 -12.98 -7.14
CA ARG A 350 8.92 -12.86 -8.33
C ARG A 350 9.68 -12.26 -9.53
N LEU A 351 10.60 -11.34 -9.30
CA LEU A 351 11.48 -10.79 -10.32
C LEU A 351 12.49 -11.85 -10.80
N ALA A 352 13.13 -12.56 -9.89
CA ALA A 352 14.10 -13.62 -10.20
C ALA A 352 13.47 -14.78 -10.99
N SER A 353 12.20 -15.11 -10.73
CA SER A 353 11.44 -16.11 -11.52
C SER A 353 11.06 -15.61 -12.92
N GLY A 354 11.21 -14.31 -13.20
CA GLY A 354 10.81 -13.66 -14.45
C GLY A 354 9.31 -13.34 -14.53
N GLU A 355 8.54 -13.63 -13.49
CA GLU A 355 7.07 -13.40 -13.46
C GLU A 355 6.69 -11.93 -13.69
N LEU A 356 7.48 -11.01 -13.16
CA LEU A 356 7.16 -9.57 -13.26
C LEU A 356 7.51 -8.98 -14.63
N THR A 357 8.28 -9.68 -15.44
CA THR A 357 8.77 -9.20 -16.75
C THR A 357 8.19 -9.95 -17.93
N ASP A 358 7.72 -11.18 -17.72
CA ASP A 358 7.19 -12.03 -18.78
C ASP A 358 5.95 -12.80 -18.31
N VAL A 359 4.80 -12.50 -18.91
CA VAL A 359 3.51 -13.15 -18.58
C VAL A 359 3.54 -14.67 -18.80
N SER A 360 4.37 -15.18 -19.71
CA SER A 360 4.49 -16.61 -19.97
C SER A 360 5.13 -17.39 -18.81
N ARG A 361 5.74 -16.68 -17.86
CA ARG A 361 6.30 -17.26 -16.63
C ARG A 361 5.28 -17.43 -15.51
N VAL A 362 4.06 -16.87 -15.67
CA VAL A 362 2.98 -17.02 -14.69
C VAL A 362 2.20 -18.29 -15.01
N HIS A 363 2.27 -19.27 -14.12
CA HIS A 363 1.57 -20.55 -14.29
C HIS A 363 0.58 -20.77 -13.15
N PHE A 364 -0.65 -21.12 -13.53
CA PHE A 364 -1.67 -21.55 -12.58
C PHE A 364 -2.11 -22.97 -12.90
N PRO A 365 -2.27 -23.85 -11.89
CA PRO A 365 -2.89 -25.16 -12.09
C PRO A 365 -4.31 -25.03 -12.64
N ASP A 366 -4.71 -25.96 -13.50
CA ASP A 366 -6.09 -25.98 -14.05
C ASP A 366 -7.17 -26.07 -12.96
N SER A 367 -6.85 -26.67 -11.81
CA SER A 367 -7.73 -26.74 -10.63
C SER A 367 -8.09 -25.37 -10.02
N LEU A 368 -7.30 -24.32 -10.33
CA LEU A 368 -7.53 -22.96 -9.87
C LEU A 368 -8.21 -22.08 -10.92
N LYS A 369 -8.53 -22.64 -12.07
CA LYS A 369 -9.22 -21.96 -13.16
C LYS A 369 -10.69 -21.72 -12.82
N SER A 370 -11.17 -20.52 -13.11
CA SER A 370 -12.55 -20.10 -12.98
C SER A 370 -12.94 -19.25 -14.18
N THR A 371 -14.19 -18.78 -14.22
CA THR A 371 -14.67 -17.89 -15.27
C THR A 371 -15.37 -16.69 -14.68
N THR A 372 -15.28 -15.55 -15.35
CA THR A 372 -16.06 -14.36 -15.02
C THR A 372 -17.57 -14.64 -15.17
N LEU A 373 -18.41 -13.85 -14.51
CA LEU A 373 -19.84 -14.16 -14.38
C LEU A 373 -20.66 -13.82 -15.62
N VAL A 374 -20.25 -12.78 -16.37
CA VAL A 374 -21.00 -12.29 -17.55
C VAL A 374 -20.37 -12.80 -18.84
N ALA A 375 -19.14 -12.42 -19.13
CA ALA A 375 -18.45 -12.72 -20.39
C ALA A 375 -17.79 -14.11 -20.42
N LYS A 376 -17.77 -14.85 -19.30
CA LYS A 376 -17.15 -16.17 -19.19
C LYS A 376 -15.67 -16.21 -19.56
N ARG A 377 -14.96 -15.08 -19.34
CA ARG A 377 -13.50 -15.00 -19.54
C ARG A 377 -12.78 -15.87 -18.51
N THR A 378 -11.68 -16.47 -18.89
CA THR A 378 -10.88 -17.27 -17.95
C THR A 378 -10.19 -16.37 -16.93
N VAL A 379 -10.32 -16.71 -15.65
CA VAL A 379 -9.63 -16.09 -14.51
C VAL A 379 -9.08 -17.19 -13.60
N TYR A 380 -8.13 -16.84 -12.73
CA TYR A 380 -7.43 -17.81 -11.89
C TYR A 380 -7.49 -17.38 -10.42
N GLY A 381 -7.47 -18.38 -9.52
CA GLY A 381 -7.27 -18.21 -8.07
C GLY A 381 -5.87 -18.62 -7.63
N GLY A 382 -5.65 -18.62 -6.30
CA GLY A 382 -4.46 -19.22 -5.68
C GLY A 382 -3.18 -18.36 -5.71
N GLY A 383 -3.26 -17.08 -6.10
CA GLY A 383 -2.04 -16.26 -6.16
C GLY A 383 -2.28 -14.82 -6.58
N GLY A 384 -3.36 -14.19 -6.11
CA GLY A 384 -3.71 -12.80 -6.46
C GLY A 384 -4.59 -12.70 -7.70
N ILE A 385 -4.81 -11.45 -8.13
CA ILE A 385 -5.59 -11.12 -9.33
C ILE A 385 -4.64 -10.99 -10.52
N MET A 386 -4.84 -11.82 -11.54
CA MET A 386 -4.12 -11.71 -12.80
C MET A 386 -4.75 -10.61 -13.65
N PRO A 387 -3.97 -9.65 -14.19
CA PRO A 387 -4.53 -8.60 -15.04
C PRO A 387 -5.00 -9.14 -16.39
N ASP A 388 -6.00 -8.47 -16.99
CA ASP A 388 -6.48 -8.75 -18.34
C ASP A 388 -5.47 -8.28 -19.41
N ARG A 389 -4.72 -7.23 -19.07
CA ARG A 389 -3.61 -6.70 -19.87
C ARG A 389 -2.35 -6.63 -19.01
N PHE A 390 -1.43 -7.55 -19.22
CA PHE A 390 -0.14 -7.57 -18.53
C PHE A 390 0.78 -6.45 -19.04
N ILE A 391 1.44 -5.77 -18.10
CA ILE A 391 2.45 -4.76 -18.36
C ILE A 391 3.74 -5.18 -17.63
N PRO A 392 4.82 -5.47 -18.32
CA PRO A 392 6.07 -5.89 -17.70
C PRO A 392 6.66 -4.81 -16.81
N LEU A 393 7.35 -5.23 -15.75
CA LEU A 393 8.12 -4.34 -14.88
C LEU A 393 9.33 -3.81 -15.66
N ASP A 394 9.58 -2.52 -15.56
CA ASP A 394 10.86 -1.93 -15.99
C ASP A 394 11.95 -2.33 -14.97
N THR A 395 12.83 -3.23 -15.37
CA THR A 395 13.88 -3.75 -14.48
C THR A 395 14.95 -2.70 -14.16
N VAL A 396 15.07 -1.66 -14.99
CA VAL A 396 15.98 -0.55 -14.74
C VAL A 396 15.41 0.37 -13.65
N GLU A 397 14.09 0.63 -13.68
CA GLU A 397 13.40 1.36 -12.61
C GLU A 397 13.54 0.63 -11.27
N TYR A 398 13.56 -0.70 -11.30
CA TYR A 398 13.64 -1.54 -10.11
C TYR A 398 15.08 -1.90 -9.70
N ASN A 399 16.07 -1.16 -10.18
CA ASN A 399 17.44 -1.35 -9.71
C ASN A 399 17.65 -0.66 -8.34
N GLY A 400 18.59 -1.18 -7.57
CA GLY A 400 18.86 -0.69 -6.22
C GLY A 400 19.27 0.78 -6.15
N TRP A 401 19.79 1.39 -7.24
CA TRP A 401 20.29 2.76 -7.22
C TRP A 401 19.18 3.79 -6.99
N LEU A 402 18.09 3.75 -7.78
CA LEU A 402 16.95 4.66 -7.60
C LEU A 402 16.26 4.44 -6.26
N GLN A 403 16.20 3.18 -5.80
CA GLN A 403 15.67 2.86 -4.48
C GLN A 403 16.52 3.51 -3.38
N HIS A 404 17.85 3.43 -3.45
CA HIS A 404 18.75 4.08 -2.49
C HIS A 404 18.61 5.61 -2.51
N LEU A 405 18.45 6.24 -3.69
CA LEU A 405 18.19 7.68 -3.75
C LEU A 405 16.94 8.06 -2.95
N SER A 406 15.88 7.27 -3.06
CA SER A 406 14.61 7.49 -2.36
C SER A 406 14.73 7.21 -0.86
N GLU A 407 15.27 6.06 -0.46
CA GLU A 407 15.42 5.64 0.94
C GLU A 407 16.28 6.62 1.75
N HIS A 408 17.36 7.11 1.14
CA HIS A 408 18.27 8.06 1.77
C HIS A 408 17.98 9.53 1.42
N GLN A 409 16.87 9.79 0.70
CA GLN A 409 16.41 11.14 0.33
C GLN A 409 17.49 12.00 -0.36
N ILE A 410 18.39 11.36 -1.12
CA ILE A 410 19.58 11.99 -1.71
C ILE A 410 19.20 13.10 -2.70
N SER A 411 18.07 12.95 -3.42
CA SER A 411 17.57 13.96 -4.37
C SER A 411 17.03 15.21 -3.69
N SER A 412 16.64 15.14 -2.42
CA SER A 412 15.86 16.19 -1.74
C SER A 412 16.63 17.49 -1.60
N LYS A 413 17.84 17.44 -1.03
CA LYS A 413 18.62 18.64 -0.84
C LYS A 413 19.00 19.36 -2.15
N PRO A 414 19.52 18.68 -3.18
CA PRO A 414 19.75 19.31 -4.50
C PRO A 414 18.49 19.97 -5.08
N ALA A 415 17.32 19.33 -4.96
CA ALA A 415 16.06 19.87 -5.43
C ALA A 415 15.63 21.13 -4.66
N PHE A 416 15.74 21.13 -3.33
CA PHE A 416 15.43 22.32 -2.50
C PHE A 416 16.38 23.48 -2.76
N ASP A 417 17.71 23.22 -2.82
CA ASP A 417 18.70 24.27 -3.13
C ASP A 417 18.43 24.91 -4.51
N TYR A 418 18.01 24.10 -5.47
CA TYR A 418 17.62 24.58 -6.79
C TYR A 418 16.35 25.46 -6.72
N LEU A 419 15.30 24.99 -6.04
CA LEU A 419 14.07 25.75 -5.85
C LEU A 419 14.30 27.06 -5.13
N ASP A 420 15.10 27.04 -4.09
CA ASP A 420 15.44 28.23 -3.33
C ASP A 420 16.04 29.36 -4.20
N SER A 421 16.78 28.97 -5.23
CA SER A 421 17.44 29.93 -6.13
C SER A 421 16.59 30.31 -7.34
N ASN A 422 15.60 29.49 -7.71
CA ASN A 422 14.89 29.62 -8.98
C ASN A 422 13.36 29.77 -8.85
N ARG A 423 12.78 29.65 -7.64
CA ARG A 423 11.32 29.63 -7.42
C ARG A 423 10.59 30.79 -8.12
N THR A 424 11.06 32.02 -7.91
CA THR A 424 10.43 33.23 -8.49
C THR A 424 10.48 33.18 -10.02
N SER A 425 11.62 32.85 -10.59
CA SER A 425 11.80 32.74 -12.04
C SER A 425 10.91 31.64 -12.64
N LEU A 426 10.84 30.46 -11.97
CA LEU A 426 10.00 29.35 -12.41
C LEU A 426 8.51 29.72 -12.40
N LEU A 427 8.03 30.36 -11.32
CA LEU A 427 6.62 30.79 -11.23
C LEU A 427 6.28 31.93 -12.18
N THR A 428 7.26 32.77 -12.55
CA THR A 428 7.10 33.80 -13.57
C THR A 428 7.01 33.20 -14.97
N THR A 429 7.80 32.16 -15.25
CA THR A 429 7.82 31.49 -16.57
C THR A 429 6.66 30.54 -16.74
N TYR A 430 6.32 29.78 -15.70
CA TYR A 430 5.27 28.78 -15.70
C TYR A 430 4.17 29.18 -14.73
N HIS A 431 3.11 29.81 -15.25
CA HIS A 431 2.02 30.35 -14.43
C HIS A 431 1.12 29.26 -13.82
N ASP A 432 1.16 28.04 -14.37
CA ASP A 432 0.39 26.91 -13.91
C ASP A 432 1.17 25.58 -14.11
N PHE A 433 0.64 24.53 -13.47
CA PHE A 433 1.22 23.20 -13.60
C PHE A 433 1.19 22.66 -15.05
N ALA A 434 0.19 22.98 -15.83
CA ALA A 434 0.05 22.45 -17.20
C ALA A 434 1.18 22.95 -18.10
N SER A 435 1.49 24.24 -18.06
CA SER A 435 2.61 24.85 -18.79
C SER A 435 3.95 24.29 -18.28
N PHE A 436 4.11 24.18 -16.96
CA PHE A 436 5.32 23.57 -16.38
C PHE A 436 5.50 22.11 -16.81
N ASN A 437 4.44 21.29 -16.69
CA ASN A 437 4.53 19.88 -17.05
C ASN A 437 4.82 19.65 -18.53
N LYS A 438 4.32 20.51 -19.38
CA LYS A 438 4.54 20.45 -20.83
C LYS A 438 5.97 20.86 -21.19
N ASP A 439 6.43 22.01 -20.73
CA ASP A 439 7.56 22.71 -21.34
C ASP A 439 8.84 22.70 -20.46
N TYR A 440 8.70 22.51 -19.13
CA TYR A 440 9.88 22.49 -18.26
C TYR A 440 10.71 21.22 -18.44
N GLN A 441 12.02 21.43 -18.60
CA GLN A 441 13.03 20.37 -18.59
C GLN A 441 13.97 20.57 -17.40
N VAL A 442 14.25 19.48 -16.67
CA VAL A 442 15.20 19.53 -15.54
C VAL A 442 16.61 19.82 -16.09
N PRO A 443 17.30 20.84 -15.59
CA PRO A 443 18.65 21.15 -16.05
C PRO A 443 19.64 20.01 -15.78
N GLY A 444 20.48 19.69 -16.76
CA GLY A 444 21.44 18.59 -16.63
C GLY A 444 22.39 18.74 -15.42
N TYR A 445 22.75 19.97 -15.05
CA TYR A 445 23.58 20.18 -13.86
C TYR A 445 22.89 19.80 -12.55
N LEU A 446 21.55 19.92 -12.47
CA LEU A 446 20.79 19.47 -11.28
C LEU A 446 20.81 17.96 -11.16
N VAL A 447 20.60 17.24 -12.28
CA VAL A 447 20.75 15.78 -12.34
C VAL A 447 22.15 15.36 -11.92
N GLN A 448 23.19 16.03 -12.44
CA GLN A 448 24.59 15.73 -12.09
C GLN A 448 24.90 16.00 -10.61
N ARG A 449 24.30 17.00 -9.98
CA ARG A 449 24.43 17.23 -8.53
C ARG A 449 23.89 16.07 -7.70
N VAL A 450 22.75 15.46 -8.11
CA VAL A 450 22.21 14.28 -7.44
C VAL A 450 23.12 13.07 -7.64
N VAL A 451 23.61 12.84 -8.87
CA VAL A 451 24.56 11.76 -9.15
C VAL A 451 25.81 11.90 -8.28
N SER A 452 26.41 13.12 -8.21
CA SER A 452 27.58 13.37 -7.35
C SER A 452 27.28 13.19 -5.86
N ALA A 453 26.06 13.54 -5.41
CA ALA A 453 25.65 13.31 -4.03
C ALA A 453 25.47 11.81 -3.73
N ALA A 454 24.97 11.04 -4.68
CA ALA A 454 24.88 9.58 -4.59
C ALA A 454 26.25 8.91 -4.52
N ASP A 455 27.19 9.35 -5.38
CA ASP A 455 28.57 8.87 -5.36
C ASP A 455 29.25 9.15 -4.01
N ALA A 456 29.07 10.36 -3.48
CA ALA A 456 29.61 10.76 -2.17
C ALA A 456 28.98 9.97 -1.00
N ALA A 457 27.74 9.48 -1.16
CA ALA A 457 27.04 8.63 -0.20
C ALA A 457 27.39 7.13 -0.34
N GLY A 458 28.26 6.76 -1.30
CA GLY A 458 28.67 5.37 -1.53
C GLY A 458 27.74 4.60 -2.49
N PHE A 459 26.88 5.27 -3.25
CA PHE A 459 25.96 4.68 -4.21
C PHE A 459 26.25 5.14 -5.66
N PRO A 460 27.36 4.72 -6.27
CA PRO A 460 27.73 5.17 -7.61
C PRO A 460 26.77 4.67 -8.68
N LEU A 461 26.47 5.54 -9.64
CA LEU A 461 25.62 5.22 -10.78
C LEU A 461 26.33 4.18 -11.67
N GLN A 462 25.66 3.05 -11.91
CA GLN A 462 26.18 1.99 -12.76
C GLN A 462 25.97 2.31 -14.25
N GLU A 463 26.88 1.86 -15.12
CA GLU A 463 26.76 2.08 -16.57
C GLU A 463 25.59 1.33 -17.20
N ALA A 464 25.26 0.13 -16.69
CA ALA A 464 24.12 -0.65 -17.18
C ALA A 464 22.78 0.07 -16.92
N GLY A 465 22.09 0.46 -18.00
CA GLY A 465 20.82 1.18 -17.92
C GLY A 465 20.93 2.66 -17.53
N LYS A 466 22.11 3.24 -17.56
CA LYS A 466 22.41 4.61 -17.13
C LYS A 466 21.48 5.67 -17.72
N ASP A 467 21.28 5.66 -19.02
CA ASP A 467 20.42 6.66 -19.69
C ASP A 467 18.98 6.59 -19.19
N ARG A 468 18.46 5.37 -18.96
CA ARG A 468 17.12 5.16 -18.40
C ARG A 468 17.05 5.64 -16.94
N MET A 469 18.05 5.34 -16.12
CA MET A 469 18.14 5.81 -14.73
C MET A 469 18.18 7.33 -14.64
N LEU A 470 18.97 8.00 -15.48
CA LEU A 470 19.04 9.47 -15.54
C LEU A 470 17.71 10.08 -16.03
N SER A 471 17.02 9.42 -16.95
CA SER A 471 15.68 9.82 -17.40
C SER A 471 14.66 9.73 -16.24
N LEU A 472 14.67 8.63 -15.50
CA LEU A 472 13.80 8.42 -14.33
C LEU A 472 14.13 9.41 -13.20
N LEU A 473 15.41 9.66 -12.92
CA LEU A 473 15.83 10.67 -11.97
C LEU A 473 15.37 12.07 -12.39
N SER A 474 15.46 12.42 -13.68
CA SER A 474 14.98 13.70 -14.18
C SER A 474 13.47 13.83 -14.01
N LEU A 475 12.71 12.74 -14.22
CA LEU A 475 11.26 12.71 -14.01
C LEU A 475 10.91 12.86 -12.52
N ASP A 476 11.62 12.17 -11.64
CA ASP A 476 11.49 12.28 -10.19
C ASP A 476 11.73 13.72 -9.72
N LEU A 477 12.85 14.31 -10.11
CA LEU A 477 13.17 15.71 -9.81
C LEU A 477 12.10 16.67 -10.33
N LYS A 478 11.62 16.49 -11.56
CA LYS A 478 10.52 17.30 -12.11
C LYS A 478 9.25 17.17 -11.26
N GLY A 479 8.91 15.98 -10.82
CA GLY A 479 7.78 15.72 -9.91
C GLY A 479 7.95 16.41 -8.56
N MET A 480 9.13 16.31 -7.96
CA MET A 480 9.47 17.01 -6.71
C MET A 480 9.34 18.53 -6.86
N LEU A 481 9.88 19.10 -7.93
CA LEU A 481 9.77 20.55 -8.19
C LEU A 481 8.32 20.98 -8.41
N ALA A 482 7.54 20.21 -9.16
CA ALA A 482 6.13 20.48 -9.42
C ALA A 482 5.31 20.55 -8.12
N SER A 483 5.49 19.58 -7.22
CA SER A 483 4.78 19.52 -5.94
C SER A 483 5.13 20.67 -5.00
N GLN A 484 6.29 21.29 -5.18
CA GLN A 484 6.77 22.43 -4.39
C GLN A 484 6.37 23.80 -4.99
N LEU A 485 6.12 23.85 -6.28
CA LEU A 485 5.75 25.08 -6.99
C LEU A 485 4.24 25.28 -7.04
N PHE A 486 3.47 24.20 -7.16
CA PHE A 486 2.02 24.25 -7.37
C PHE A 486 1.28 23.55 -6.24
N THR A 487 0.10 24.07 -5.87
CA THR A 487 -0.75 23.55 -4.81
C THR A 487 -2.10 23.07 -5.37
N GLY A 488 -2.80 22.23 -4.64
CA GLY A 488 -4.18 21.81 -4.95
C GLY A 488 -4.32 20.39 -5.51
N SER A 489 -3.22 19.74 -5.93
CA SER A 489 -3.24 18.35 -6.39
C SER A 489 -1.88 17.68 -6.11
N ASP A 490 -1.82 16.36 -6.18
CA ASP A 490 -0.53 15.64 -6.20
C ASP A 490 0.07 15.72 -7.62
N TYR A 491 0.77 16.81 -7.86
CA TYR A 491 1.44 17.05 -9.15
C TYR A 491 2.65 16.16 -9.36
N TYR A 492 3.27 15.65 -8.29
CA TYR A 492 4.33 14.66 -8.39
C TYR A 492 3.84 13.43 -9.13
N LEU A 493 2.73 12.83 -8.70
CA LEU A 493 2.17 11.65 -9.35
C LEU A 493 1.71 11.95 -10.79
N GLN A 494 1.18 13.15 -11.05
CA GLN A 494 0.80 13.53 -12.42
C GLN A 494 2.01 13.59 -13.35
N VAL A 495 3.17 14.06 -12.87
CA VAL A 495 4.42 14.03 -13.62
C VAL A 495 4.87 12.58 -13.86
N LEU A 496 4.89 11.73 -12.83
CA LEU A 496 5.31 10.33 -12.96
C LEU A 496 4.42 9.55 -13.94
N ASN A 497 3.12 9.83 -13.97
CA ASN A 497 2.19 9.20 -14.91
C ASN A 497 2.54 9.45 -16.39
N THR A 498 3.29 10.49 -16.70
CA THR A 498 3.77 10.72 -18.08
C THR A 498 4.69 9.60 -18.58
N ASP A 499 5.29 8.83 -17.65
CA ASP A 499 6.14 7.67 -17.99
C ASP A 499 5.64 6.33 -17.44
N ASN A 500 4.62 6.29 -16.62
CA ASN A 500 4.02 5.06 -16.10
C ASN A 500 3.47 4.18 -17.24
N ALA A 501 4.07 3.00 -17.44
CA ALA A 501 3.72 2.09 -18.53
C ALA A 501 2.27 1.57 -18.44
N SER A 502 1.77 1.30 -17.22
CA SER A 502 0.40 0.85 -17.00
C SER A 502 -0.62 1.95 -17.33
N PHE A 503 -0.32 3.19 -16.92
CA PHE A 503 -1.13 4.36 -17.24
C PHE A 503 -1.17 4.62 -18.76
N LYS A 504 -0.01 4.59 -19.44
CA LYS A 504 0.07 4.72 -20.90
C LYS A 504 -0.75 3.65 -21.63
N ALA A 505 -0.65 2.40 -21.19
CA ALA A 505 -1.43 1.29 -21.75
C ALA A 505 -2.94 1.48 -21.55
N ALA A 506 -3.36 1.94 -20.37
CA ALA A 506 -4.77 2.27 -20.10
C ALA A 506 -5.28 3.38 -21.02
N LEU A 507 -4.50 4.44 -21.23
CA LEU A 507 -4.85 5.51 -22.16
C LEU A 507 -4.98 5.02 -23.60
N GLN A 508 -4.09 4.12 -24.04
CA GLN A 508 -4.17 3.52 -25.37
C GLN A 508 -5.46 2.69 -25.53
N LEU A 509 -5.82 1.89 -24.54
CA LEU A 509 -7.06 1.10 -24.55
C LEU A 509 -8.31 2.00 -24.61
N LEU A 510 -8.33 3.11 -23.88
CA LEU A 510 -9.46 4.04 -23.87
C LEU A 510 -9.59 4.85 -25.18
N LYS A 511 -8.50 5.01 -25.93
CA LYS A 511 -8.51 5.67 -27.25
C LYS A 511 -8.98 4.76 -28.37
N GLN A 512 -8.88 3.45 -28.22
CA GLN A 512 -9.35 2.49 -29.23
C GLN A 512 -10.86 2.30 -29.13
N PRO A 513 -11.63 2.33 -30.23
CA PRO A 513 -13.10 2.22 -30.21
C PRO A 513 -13.61 1.00 -29.43
N ASP A 514 -12.94 -0.14 -29.57
CA ASP A 514 -13.31 -1.41 -28.91
C ASP A 514 -12.28 -1.86 -27.87
N GLY A 515 -11.33 -1.02 -27.47
CA GLY A 515 -10.22 -1.40 -26.61
C GLY A 515 -10.67 -2.00 -25.27
N VAL A 516 -11.54 -1.31 -24.54
CA VAL A 516 -12.13 -1.83 -23.29
C VAL A 516 -13.18 -2.91 -23.57
N LYS A 517 -14.09 -2.64 -24.50
CA LYS A 517 -15.18 -3.57 -24.85
C LYS A 517 -14.66 -4.88 -25.42
N GLY A 518 -13.61 -4.83 -26.23
CA GLY A 518 -12.99 -6.01 -26.82
C GLY A 518 -12.38 -6.97 -25.78
N LEU A 519 -11.75 -6.41 -24.74
CA LEU A 519 -11.18 -7.19 -23.63
C LEU A 519 -12.26 -7.75 -22.68
N LEU A 520 -13.43 -7.09 -22.60
CA LEU A 520 -14.57 -7.54 -21.80
C LEU A 520 -15.57 -8.39 -22.62
N ALA A 521 -15.32 -8.60 -23.90
CA ALA A 521 -16.21 -9.38 -24.76
C ALA A 521 -16.21 -10.88 -24.37
N PRO A 522 -17.34 -11.57 -24.55
CA PRO A 522 -17.40 -13.02 -24.38
C PRO A 522 -16.36 -13.75 -25.23
N VAL A 523 -15.74 -14.77 -24.66
CA VAL A 523 -14.84 -15.66 -25.40
C VAL A 523 -15.68 -16.38 -26.45
N LYS A 524 -15.38 -16.15 -27.74
CA LYS A 524 -16.00 -16.92 -28.83
C LYS A 524 -15.52 -18.37 -28.69
N GLU A 525 -16.45 -19.29 -28.41
CA GLU A 525 -16.16 -20.72 -28.44
C GLU A 525 -15.66 -21.08 -29.85
N GLN A 526 -14.41 -21.55 -29.95
CA GLN A 526 -13.97 -22.17 -31.16
C GLN A 526 -14.77 -23.48 -31.33
N PRO A 527 -15.44 -23.69 -32.46
CA PRO A 527 -16.15 -24.95 -32.69
C PRO A 527 -15.17 -26.12 -32.50
N PRO A 528 -15.58 -27.21 -31.88
CA PRO A 528 -14.72 -28.35 -31.62
C PRO A 528 -14.06 -28.78 -32.93
N LYS A 529 -12.72 -28.86 -32.96
CA LYS A 529 -11.99 -29.39 -34.11
C LYS A 529 -12.55 -30.77 -34.43
N THR A 530 -13.32 -30.86 -35.50
CA THR A 530 -13.88 -32.11 -35.99
C THR A 530 -12.71 -33.07 -36.25
N LYS A 531 -12.62 -34.13 -35.45
CA LYS A 531 -11.65 -35.21 -35.71
C LYS A 531 -11.94 -35.76 -37.10
N VAL A 532 -11.14 -35.44 -38.08
CA VAL A 532 -11.15 -36.07 -39.40
C VAL A 532 -10.89 -37.56 -39.15
N LYS A 533 -11.90 -38.39 -39.27
CA LYS A 533 -11.79 -39.85 -39.28
C LYS A 533 -10.93 -40.20 -40.49
N GLY A 534 -9.67 -40.54 -40.24
CA GLY A 534 -8.81 -41.12 -41.29
C GLY A 534 -9.47 -42.38 -41.87
N LYS A 535 -9.85 -42.31 -43.11
CA LYS A 535 -10.20 -43.51 -43.88
C LYS A 535 -8.95 -44.38 -43.98
N LYS A 536 -8.94 -45.53 -43.32
CA LYS A 536 -8.03 -46.62 -43.63
C LYS A 536 -8.35 -47.10 -45.04
N LYS A 537 -7.34 -47.04 -45.92
CA LYS A 537 -7.26 -47.87 -47.14
C LYS A 537 -6.43 -49.11 -46.85
#